data_b2bf1603de557cb275ce5ab72a374ed0
#
_entry.id   b2bf1603de557cb275ce5ab72a374ed0
#
_cell.length_a   1.000
_cell.length_b   1.000
_cell.length_c   1.000
_cell.angle_alpha   90.00
_cell.angle_beta   90.00
_cell.angle_gamma   90.00
#
_symmetry.space_group_name_H-M   'P 1'
#
loop_
_entity.id
_entity.type
_entity.pdbx_description
1 polymer ?
#
loop_
_entity_poly.entity_id
_entity_poly.type
_entity_poly.pdbx_seq_one_letter_code
_entity_poly.pdbx_strand_id
1 'polypeptide(L)'
;MEKERIGVYICHCGSNIAGTVDVAEVSRWAGEALKDRGVVVSRDYKFMCSSLGQELIQKDIKEQGLTRVVVAACSPHLHEQTFRNACKEGGLNPYLCELVSIREQCSWIHPDKAVGTEKAKAIVSGGVEKVIWDEPLEPLRVPINPVTLVVGGGIAGIQAALEVANAGYPVIMVEREPSIGGHMAQFDKTFPTLDCSACILTPRMVEVGSHPNVKLFSYAEVTNVSGYVGNFQVTIKQKARSVNTDLCTGCG
;
A
#
# COMPACT_ATOMS: atom_id res chain seq x y z
N MET A 1 -10.50 -21.97 27.94
CA MET A 1 -9.80 -20.98 27.08
C MET A 1 -9.28 -19.89 28.00
N GLU A 2 -7.99 -19.59 27.99
CA GLU A 2 -7.49 -18.43 28.71
C GLU A 2 -8.19 -17.18 28.17
N LYS A 3 -8.53 -16.27 29.08
CA LYS A 3 -9.22 -15.02 28.71
C LYS A 3 -8.25 -14.13 27.96
N GLU A 4 -8.66 -13.62 26.77
CA GLU A 4 -7.85 -12.70 25.99
C GLU A 4 -7.46 -11.46 26.79
N ARG A 5 -6.26 -10.94 26.55
CA ARG A 5 -5.73 -9.74 27.18
C ARG A 5 -5.55 -8.65 26.12
N ILE A 6 -6.52 -7.75 26.05
CA ILE A 6 -6.65 -6.78 24.94
C ILE A 6 -6.15 -5.42 25.39
N GLY A 7 -5.28 -4.83 24.58
CA GLY A 7 -4.90 -3.41 24.68
C GLY A 7 -5.70 -2.56 23.69
N VAL A 8 -6.31 -1.48 24.16
CA VAL A 8 -7.06 -0.52 23.34
C VAL A 8 -6.33 0.83 23.31
N TYR A 9 -6.07 1.36 22.12
CA TYR A 9 -5.31 2.59 21.93
C TYR A 9 -6.07 3.58 21.07
N ILE A 10 -6.38 4.74 21.63
CA ILE A 10 -7.20 5.77 20.98
C ILE A 10 -6.31 6.94 20.54
N CYS A 11 -6.31 7.23 19.23
CA CYS A 11 -5.52 8.31 18.65
C CYS A 11 -6.30 9.61 18.64
N HIS A 12 -5.65 10.71 19.05
CA HIS A 12 -6.23 12.06 18.89
C HIS A 12 -6.16 12.54 17.43
N CYS A 13 -5.18 12.04 16.66
CA CYS A 13 -4.84 12.55 15.32
C CYS A 13 -4.70 14.09 15.29
N GLY A 14 -3.99 14.62 16.25
CA GLY A 14 -3.99 16.05 16.55
C GLY A 14 -5.39 16.55 16.93
N SER A 15 -5.94 17.47 16.15
CA SER A 15 -7.31 17.97 16.30
C SER A 15 -8.34 17.24 15.42
N ASN A 16 -7.90 16.38 14.48
CA ASN A 16 -8.80 15.74 13.52
C ASN A 16 -9.82 14.81 14.18
N ILE A 17 -9.42 14.07 15.21
CA ILE A 17 -10.33 13.22 15.98
C ILE A 17 -10.75 13.96 17.25
N ALA A 18 -9.81 14.51 18.00
CA ALA A 18 -10.06 15.15 19.29
C ALA A 18 -10.96 16.42 19.20
N GLY A 19 -11.10 17.01 18.02
CA GLY A 19 -12.01 18.14 17.79
C GLY A 19 -13.49 17.80 17.97
N THR A 20 -13.89 16.59 17.58
CA THR A 20 -15.29 16.12 17.59
C THR A 20 -15.52 14.82 18.38
N VAL A 21 -14.48 14.28 19.00
CA VAL A 21 -14.54 13.10 19.87
C VAL A 21 -13.83 13.42 21.18
N ASP A 22 -14.42 13.10 22.30
CA ASP A 22 -13.74 13.10 23.60
C ASP A 22 -12.90 11.82 23.73
N VAL A 23 -11.67 11.89 23.23
CA VAL A 23 -10.78 10.75 23.14
C VAL A 23 -10.43 10.19 24.52
N ALA A 24 -10.24 11.05 25.51
CA ALA A 24 -9.95 10.63 26.89
C ALA A 24 -11.14 9.91 27.53
N GLU A 25 -12.37 10.37 27.24
CA GLU A 25 -13.58 9.67 27.68
C GLU A 25 -13.71 8.31 27.04
N VAL A 26 -13.50 8.19 25.70
CA VAL A 26 -13.53 6.91 24.99
C VAL A 26 -12.51 5.94 25.58
N SER A 27 -11.29 6.40 25.86
CA SER A 27 -10.23 5.57 26.44
C SER A 27 -10.62 5.07 27.83
N ARG A 28 -11.07 5.95 28.71
CA ARG A 28 -11.53 5.55 30.04
C ARG A 28 -12.69 4.57 29.99
N TRP A 29 -13.72 4.90 29.19
CA TRP A 29 -14.89 4.03 28.98
C TRP A 29 -14.49 2.64 28.48
N ALA A 30 -13.58 2.53 27.50
CA ALA A 30 -13.13 1.26 26.97
C ALA A 30 -12.46 0.39 28.04
N GLY A 31 -11.64 0.98 28.92
CA GLY A 31 -11.02 0.29 30.05
C GLY A 31 -11.99 -0.19 31.11
N GLU A 32 -13.11 0.50 31.30
CA GLU A 32 -14.14 0.16 32.29
C GLU A 32 -15.22 -0.77 31.73
N ALA A 33 -15.88 -0.37 30.65
CA ALA A 33 -17.04 -1.05 30.08
C ALA A 33 -16.69 -2.35 29.32
N LEU A 34 -15.47 -2.44 28.76
CA LEU A 34 -15.03 -3.60 27.98
C LEU A 34 -14.11 -4.56 28.79
N LYS A 35 -13.98 -4.33 30.09
CA LYS A 35 -13.16 -5.19 30.97
C LYS A 35 -13.57 -6.66 30.92
N ASP A 36 -14.87 -6.93 30.88
CA ASP A 36 -15.41 -8.30 30.82
C ASP A 36 -15.14 -8.96 29.45
N ARG A 37 -14.84 -8.16 28.41
CA ARG A 37 -14.40 -8.61 27.09
C ARG A 37 -12.90 -8.86 26.99
N GLY A 38 -12.14 -8.64 28.07
CA GLY A 38 -10.71 -8.90 28.11
C GLY A 38 -9.85 -7.64 27.92
N VAL A 39 -10.43 -6.45 27.87
CA VAL A 39 -9.65 -5.21 27.86
C VAL A 39 -8.94 -5.03 29.21
N VAL A 40 -7.62 -5.05 29.20
CA VAL A 40 -6.76 -4.90 30.38
C VAL A 40 -5.98 -3.60 30.37
N VAL A 41 -5.80 -2.99 29.20
CA VAL A 41 -5.15 -1.69 29.00
C VAL A 41 -6.01 -0.87 28.07
N SER A 42 -6.24 0.40 28.41
CA SER A 42 -6.82 1.36 27.49
C SER A 42 -6.08 2.69 27.66
N ARG A 43 -5.56 3.25 26.57
CA ARG A 43 -4.81 4.48 26.56
C ARG A 43 -5.19 5.37 25.40
N ASP A 44 -5.01 6.66 25.56
CA ASP A 44 -5.08 7.62 24.46
C ASP A 44 -3.73 8.33 24.28
N TYR A 45 -3.44 8.75 23.06
CA TYR A 45 -2.24 9.47 22.74
C TYR A 45 -2.43 10.38 21.51
N LYS A 46 -1.72 11.52 21.49
CA LYS A 46 -1.89 12.54 20.45
C LYS A 46 -1.65 12.02 19.04
N PHE A 47 -0.64 11.19 18.86
CA PHE A 47 -0.20 10.64 17.56
C PHE A 47 0.25 9.19 17.72
N MET A 48 -0.69 8.25 17.80
CA MET A 48 -0.38 6.83 17.96
C MET A 48 0.54 6.26 16.89
N CYS A 49 0.49 6.80 15.67
CA CYS A 49 1.37 6.39 14.56
C CYS A 49 2.81 6.89 14.68
N SER A 50 3.11 7.82 15.61
CA SER A 50 4.47 8.26 15.88
C SER A 50 5.30 7.18 16.59
N SER A 51 6.63 7.33 16.58
CA SER A 51 7.53 6.39 17.29
C SER A 51 7.14 6.22 18.75
N LEU A 52 6.86 7.32 19.47
CA LEU A 52 6.45 7.26 20.87
C LEU A 52 5.11 6.53 21.07
N GLY A 53 4.15 6.71 20.16
CA GLY A 53 2.88 5.96 20.21
C GLY A 53 3.06 4.47 19.95
N GLN A 54 3.93 4.11 19.02
CA GLN A 54 4.29 2.72 18.74
C GLN A 54 5.05 2.07 19.92
N GLU A 55 6.01 2.77 20.50
CA GLU A 55 6.74 2.33 21.69
C GLU A 55 5.82 2.08 22.89
N LEU A 56 4.77 2.90 23.05
CA LEU A 56 3.75 2.69 24.08
C LEU A 56 3.04 1.35 23.90
N ILE A 57 2.63 1.02 22.67
CA ILE A 57 1.99 -0.27 22.33
C ILE A 57 2.96 -1.42 22.59
N GLN A 58 4.20 -1.33 22.11
CA GLN A 58 5.23 -2.36 22.28
C GLN A 58 5.53 -2.64 23.76
N LYS A 59 5.61 -1.57 24.56
CA LYS A 59 5.84 -1.67 26.00
C LYS A 59 4.70 -2.39 26.69
N ASP A 60 3.46 -1.98 26.42
CA ASP A 60 2.29 -2.60 27.05
C ASP A 60 2.12 -4.06 26.62
N ILE A 61 2.44 -4.44 25.37
CA ILE A 61 2.45 -5.85 24.93
C ILE A 61 3.35 -6.68 25.84
N LYS A 62 4.58 -6.20 26.10
CA LYS A 62 5.58 -6.90 26.91
C LYS A 62 5.24 -6.91 28.40
N GLU A 63 4.88 -5.74 28.96
CA GLU A 63 4.67 -5.57 30.39
C GLU A 63 3.34 -6.13 30.88
N GLN A 64 2.31 -6.03 30.05
CA GLN A 64 0.96 -6.47 30.39
C GLN A 64 0.61 -7.83 29.80
N GLY A 65 1.48 -8.44 29.00
CA GLY A 65 1.24 -9.73 28.35
C GLY A 65 0.00 -9.68 27.44
N LEU A 66 -0.09 -8.66 26.59
CA LEU A 66 -1.24 -8.52 25.69
C LEU A 66 -1.24 -9.63 24.64
N THR A 67 -2.42 -10.19 24.40
CA THR A 67 -2.66 -11.20 23.36
C THR A 67 -3.34 -10.60 22.11
N ARG A 68 -3.93 -9.42 22.25
CA ARG A 68 -4.66 -8.71 21.19
C ARG A 68 -4.44 -7.20 21.34
N VAL A 69 -4.51 -6.47 20.21
CA VAL A 69 -4.42 -5.01 20.19
C VAL A 69 -5.53 -4.43 19.31
N VAL A 70 -6.19 -3.40 19.80
CA VAL A 70 -7.13 -2.58 19.02
C VAL A 70 -6.62 -1.15 18.98
N VAL A 71 -6.46 -0.59 17.80
CA VAL A 71 -6.08 0.81 17.62
C VAL A 71 -7.22 1.56 16.95
N ALA A 72 -7.80 2.52 17.67
CA ALA A 72 -8.83 3.40 17.13
C ALA A 72 -8.19 4.71 16.67
N ALA A 73 -8.07 4.88 15.37
CA ALA A 73 -7.32 5.99 14.75
C ALA A 73 -7.92 6.39 13.39
N CYS A 74 -7.08 6.76 12.43
CA CYS A 74 -7.43 6.98 11.03
C CYS A 74 -7.71 5.66 10.29
N SER A 75 -8.01 5.77 8.99
CA SER A 75 -8.28 4.61 8.13
C SER A 75 -7.15 3.57 8.16
N PRO A 76 -7.49 2.27 8.18
CA PRO A 76 -6.52 1.17 8.02
C PRO A 76 -5.61 1.33 6.79
N HIS A 77 -6.15 1.85 5.67
CA HIS A 77 -5.37 2.11 4.45
C HIS A 77 -4.12 2.98 4.65
N LEU A 78 -4.08 3.79 5.72
CA LEU A 78 -2.94 4.67 6.00
C LEU A 78 -1.88 4.00 6.89
N HIS A 79 -2.30 3.40 8.01
CA HIS A 79 -1.38 3.02 9.07
C HIS A 79 -1.55 1.59 9.60
N GLU A 80 -2.31 0.73 8.93
CA GLU A 80 -2.46 -0.67 9.37
C GLU A 80 -1.10 -1.36 9.48
N GLN A 81 -0.25 -1.21 8.44
CA GLN A 81 1.08 -1.81 8.45
C GLN A 81 1.98 -1.23 9.56
N THR A 82 1.84 0.07 9.88
CA THR A 82 2.57 0.73 10.97
C THR A 82 2.27 0.05 12.31
N PHE A 83 0.99 -0.16 12.62
CA PHE A 83 0.59 -0.77 13.88
C PHE A 83 0.84 -2.28 13.93
N ARG A 84 0.69 -2.97 12.82
CA ARG A 84 1.09 -4.38 12.70
C ARG A 84 2.59 -4.56 12.95
N ASN A 85 3.43 -3.66 12.43
CA ASN A 85 4.86 -3.68 12.71
C ASN A 85 5.16 -3.39 14.18
N ALA A 86 4.48 -2.42 14.80
CA ALA A 86 4.63 -2.14 16.23
C ALA A 86 4.26 -3.35 17.08
N CYS A 87 3.17 -4.05 16.77
CA CYS A 87 2.78 -5.28 17.44
C CYS A 87 3.84 -6.38 17.29
N LYS A 88 4.37 -6.57 16.09
CA LYS A 88 5.45 -7.53 15.81
C LYS A 88 6.72 -7.24 16.61
N GLU A 89 7.14 -5.99 16.68
CA GLU A 89 8.30 -5.54 17.47
C GLU A 89 8.06 -5.69 18.97
N GLY A 90 6.79 -5.58 19.41
CA GLY A 90 6.35 -5.91 20.76
C GLY A 90 6.37 -7.41 21.09
N GLY A 91 6.48 -8.28 20.07
CA GLY A 91 6.44 -9.75 20.22
C GLY A 91 5.07 -10.37 20.03
N LEU A 92 4.08 -9.60 19.54
CA LEU A 92 2.74 -10.08 19.21
C LEU A 92 2.64 -10.40 17.71
N ASN A 93 1.88 -11.46 17.36
CA ASN A 93 1.58 -11.73 15.96
C ASN A 93 0.88 -10.50 15.32
N PRO A 94 1.36 -9.96 14.18
CA PRO A 94 0.86 -8.72 13.60
C PRO A 94 -0.60 -8.77 13.15
N TYR A 95 -1.15 -9.95 12.94
CA TYR A 95 -2.55 -10.16 12.56
C TYR A 95 -3.52 -10.20 13.74
N LEU A 96 -3.01 -10.15 14.98
CA LEU A 96 -3.79 -9.96 16.20
C LEU A 96 -3.92 -8.48 16.58
N CYS A 97 -3.85 -7.60 15.58
CA CYS A 97 -3.99 -6.16 15.69
C CYS A 97 -5.11 -5.69 14.77
N GLU A 98 -6.16 -5.14 15.37
CA GLU A 98 -7.29 -4.55 14.64
C GLU A 98 -7.19 -3.03 14.65
N LEU A 99 -7.31 -2.41 13.49
CA LEU A 99 -7.36 -0.97 13.33
C LEU A 99 -8.76 -0.52 12.93
N VAL A 100 -9.42 0.26 13.80
CA VAL A 100 -10.76 0.81 13.56
C VAL A 100 -10.70 2.31 13.27
N SER A 101 -11.42 2.74 12.24
CA SER A 101 -11.43 4.14 11.81
C SER A 101 -12.43 4.96 12.63
N ILE A 102 -11.92 5.80 13.54
CA ILE A 102 -12.71 6.80 14.26
C ILE A 102 -12.47 8.23 13.70
N ARG A 103 -11.71 8.36 12.63
CA ARG A 103 -11.54 9.61 11.90
C ARG A 103 -12.51 9.71 10.73
N GLU A 104 -12.34 8.89 9.70
CA GLU A 104 -13.15 8.95 8.48
C GLU A 104 -14.58 8.48 8.72
N GLN A 105 -14.78 7.48 9.59
CA GLN A 105 -16.11 6.89 9.86
C GLN A 105 -16.81 7.50 11.09
N CYS A 106 -16.19 8.48 11.75
CA CYS A 106 -16.74 9.09 12.95
C CYS A 106 -16.49 10.61 12.99
N SER A 107 -15.28 11.07 13.26
CA SER A 107 -15.03 12.49 13.55
C SER A 107 -15.30 13.41 12.36
N TRP A 108 -15.07 12.97 11.14
CA TRP A 108 -15.31 13.78 9.94
C TRP A 108 -16.79 13.94 9.57
N ILE A 109 -17.64 13.01 10.02
CA ILE A 109 -19.06 13.00 9.68
C ILE A 109 -19.97 13.36 10.86
N HIS A 110 -19.44 13.49 12.05
CA HIS A 110 -20.20 13.87 13.26
C HIS A 110 -19.57 15.13 13.87
N PRO A 111 -20.11 16.34 13.57
CA PRO A 111 -19.59 17.60 14.11
C PRO A 111 -19.93 17.81 15.58
N ASP A 112 -20.99 17.19 16.08
CA ASP A 112 -21.36 17.23 17.50
C ASP A 112 -20.50 16.28 18.32
N LYS A 113 -19.82 16.81 19.34
CA LYS A 113 -18.85 16.07 20.14
C LYS A 113 -19.47 14.93 20.96
N ALA A 114 -20.68 15.11 21.45
CA ALA A 114 -21.36 14.07 22.21
C ALA A 114 -21.74 12.89 21.31
N VAL A 115 -22.32 13.19 20.14
CA VAL A 115 -22.67 12.18 19.12
C VAL A 115 -21.41 11.49 18.60
N GLY A 116 -20.36 12.24 18.28
CA GLY A 116 -19.07 11.69 17.83
C GLY A 116 -18.44 10.77 18.88
N THR A 117 -18.48 11.16 20.16
CA THR A 117 -17.94 10.33 21.26
C THR A 117 -18.69 9.02 21.40
N GLU A 118 -20.04 9.02 21.40
CA GLU A 118 -20.83 7.79 21.47
C GLU A 118 -20.62 6.89 20.23
N LYS A 119 -20.50 7.50 19.04
CA LYS A 119 -20.17 6.75 17.82
C LYS A 119 -18.78 6.10 17.91
N ALA A 120 -17.79 6.82 18.42
CA ALA A 120 -16.45 6.28 18.61
C ALA A 120 -16.43 5.10 19.59
N LYS A 121 -17.19 5.17 20.71
CA LYS A 121 -17.35 4.05 21.63
C LYS A 121 -17.94 2.82 20.94
N ALA A 122 -18.98 3.01 20.11
CA ALA A 122 -19.59 1.89 19.35
C ALA A 122 -18.59 1.25 18.37
N ILE A 123 -17.76 2.06 17.66
CA ILE A 123 -16.75 1.55 16.74
C ILE A 123 -15.65 0.80 17.49
N VAL A 124 -15.18 1.33 18.62
CA VAL A 124 -14.17 0.67 19.48
C VAL A 124 -14.70 -0.65 20.01
N SER A 125 -15.96 -0.69 20.48
CA SER A 125 -16.60 -1.93 20.92
C SER A 125 -16.63 -2.99 19.81
N GLY A 126 -17.01 -2.58 18.59
CA GLY A 126 -16.99 -3.47 17.42
C GLY A 126 -15.59 -4.01 17.11
N GLY A 127 -14.55 -3.18 17.24
CA GLY A 127 -13.16 -3.59 17.06
C GLY A 127 -12.70 -4.60 18.13
N VAL A 128 -13.10 -4.39 19.39
CA VAL A 128 -12.80 -5.33 20.47
C VAL A 128 -13.52 -6.67 20.25
N GLU A 129 -14.81 -6.64 19.88
CA GLU A 129 -15.54 -7.88 19.56
C GLU A 129 -14.92 -8.62 18.37
N LYS A 130 -14.46 -7.91 17.33
CA LYS A 130 -13.83 -8.50 16.15
C LYS A 130 -12.50 -9.17 16.51
N VAL A 131 -11.58 -8.44 17.18
CA VAL A 131 -10.22 -8.91 17.43
C VAL A 131 -10.16 -10.20 18.28
N ILE A 132 -11.20 -10.48 19.06
CA ILE A 132 -11.31 -11.72 19.83
C ILE A 132 -11.35 -12.97 18.93
N TRP A 133 -11.89 -12.81 17.72
CA TRP A 133 -12.03 -13.88 16.74
C TRP A 133 -10.89 -13.93 15.72
N ASP A 134 -9.97 -12.97 15.77
CA ASP A 134 -8.80 -12.99 14.89
C ASP A 134 -7.86 -14.13 15.30
N GLU A 135 -7.36 -14.85 14.29
CA GLU A 135 -6.40 -15.92 14.46
C GLU A 135 -4.99 -15.46 14.04
N PRO A 136 -3.94 -15.97 14.69
CA PRO A 136 -2.57 -15.66 14.28
C PRO A 136 -2.30 -16.25 12.91
N LEU A 137 -1.99 -15.38 11.92
CA LEU A 137 -1.66 -15.80 10.58
C LEU A 137 -0.15 -15.81 10.38
N GLU A 138 0.33 -16.78 9.61
CA GLU A 138 1.72 -16.85 9.17
C GLU A 138 1.82 -16.43 7.69
N PRO A 139 2.70 -15.48 7.37
CA PRO A 139 2.89 -15.04 5.99
C PRO A 139 3.38 -16.18 5.11
N LEU A 140 2.66 -16.48 4.04
CA LEU A 140 3.14 -17.37 3.00
C LEU A 140 4.29 -16.70 2.24
N ARG A 141 5.44 -17.37 2.21
CA ARG A 141 6.60 -16.93 1.44
C ARG A 141 6.76 -17.82 0.22
N VAL A 142 6.68 -17.22 -0.95
CA VAL A 142 6.93 -17.90 -2.21
C VAL A 142 8.13 -17.24 -2.91
N PRO A 143 8.96 -18.01 -3.64
CA PRO A 143 9.99 -17.43 -4.48
C PRO A 143 9.33 -16.59 -5.58
N ILE A 144 9.92 -15.45 -5.89
CA ILE A 144 9.43 -14.59 -6.97
C ILE A 144 10.43 -14.57 -8.12
N ASN A 145 9.93 -14.46 -9.33
CA ASN A 145 10.72 -14.13 -10.50
C ASN A 145 10.83 -12.60 -10.59
N PRO A 146 12.05 -12.02 -10.51
CA PRO A 146 12.21 -10.56 -10.47
C PRO A 146 12.04 -9.86 -11.83
N VAL A 147 11.73 -10.61 -12.90
CA VAL A 147 11.50 -10.02 -14.22
C VAL A 147 10.21 -9.23 -14.23
N THR A 148 10.29 -7.96 -14.63
CA THR A 148 9.12 -7.07 -14.73
C THR A 148 8.62 -7.01 -16.16
N LEU A 149 7.31 -7.20 -16.36
CA LEU A 149 6.65 -6.99 -17.65
C LEU A 149 6.06 -5.58 -17.69
N VAL A 150 6.41 -4.81 -18.70
CA VAL A 150 5.82 -3.50 -19.02
C VAL A 150 5.03 -3.61 -20.32
N VAL A 151 3.72 -3.38 -20.27
CA VAL A 151 2.85 -3.44 -21.45
C VAL A 151 2.50 -2.03 -21.89
N GLY A 152 2.96 -1.66 -23.07
CA GLY A 152 2.83 -0.33 -23.67
C GLY A 152 4.13 0.47 -23.65
N GLY A 153 4.62 0.84 -24.83
CA GLY A 153 5.86 1.60 -25.05
C GLY A 153 5.63 3.11 -25.19
N GLY A 154 4.59 3.66 -24.57
CA GLY A 154 4.44 5.12 -24.41
C GLY A 154 5.39 5.66 -23.35
N ILE A 155 5.45 7.00 -23.16
CA ILE A 155 6.40 7.65 -22.24
C ILE A 155 6.31 7.11 -20.82
N ALA A 156 5.12 6.80 -20.33
CA ALA A 156 4.93 6.22 -18.99
C ALA A 156 5.55 4.82 -18.88
N GLY A 157 5.33 3.95 -19.89
CA GLY A 157 5.94 2.62 -19.93
C GLY A 157 7.45 2.68 -20.10
N ILE A 158 7.96 3.56 -20.95
CA ILE A 158 9.39 3.80 -21.14
C ILE A 158 10.04 4.21 -19.80
N GLN A 159 9.46 5.19 -19.11
CA GLN A 159 10.00 5.65 -17.82
C GLN A 159 9.94 4.54 -16.76
N ALA A 160 8.83 3.82 -16.67
CA ALA A 160 8.70 2.71 -15.71
C ALA A 160 9.74 1.60 -15.99
N ALA A 161 9.96 1.27 -17.27
CA ALA A 161 10.97 0.29 -17.66
C ALA A 161 12.38 0.74 -17.29
N LEU A 162 12.73 2.01 -17.54
CA LEU A 162 14.04 2.55 -17.20
C LEU A 162 14.29 2.57 -15.69
N GLU A 163 13.29 2.97 -14.88
CA GLU A 163 13.44 2.98 -13.41
C GLU A 163 13.73 1.58 -12.86
N VAL A 164 12.99 0.57 -13.33
CA VAL A 164 13.20 -0.82 -12.91
C VAL A 164 14.53 -1.36 -13.41
N ALA A 165 14.87 -1.09 -14.67
CA ALA A 165 16.11 -1.54 -15.29
C ALA A 165 17.36 -0.91 -14.66
N ASN A 166 17.31 0.39 -14.34
CA ASN A 166 18.35 1.13 -13.64
C ASN A 166 18.54 0.64 -12.18
N ALA A 167 17.48 0.13 -11.56
CA ALA A 167 17.57 -0.55 -10.26
C ALA A 167 18.19 -1.97 -10.35
N GLY A 168 18.59 -2.41 -11.55
CA GLY A 168 19.29 -3.68 -11.78
C GLY A 168 18.37 -4.87 -12.07
N TYR A 169 17.07 -4.68 -12.23
CA TYR A 169 16.13 -5.75 -12.51
C TYR A 169 15.84 -5.92 -14.01
N PRO A 170 15.69 -7.15 -14.51
CA PRO A 170 15.33 -7.40 -15.90
C PRO A 170 13.92 -6.91 -16.22
N VAL A 171 13.76 -6.30 -17.38
CA VAL A 171 12.47 -5.80 -17.88
C VAL A 171 12.18 -6.39 -19.25
N ILE A 172 10.96 -6.83 -19.44
CA ILE A 172 10.39 -7.18 -20.75
C ILE A 172 9.36 -6.09 -21.08
N MET A 173 9.60 -5.35 -22.17
CA MET A 173 8.65 -4.34 -22.65
C MET A 173 7.96 -4.86 -23.90
N VAL A 174 6.63 -4.75 -23.95
CA VAL A 174 5.80 -5.17 -25.09
C VAL A 174 5.04 -3.96 -25.61
N GLU A 175 5.20 -3.67 -26.91
CA GLU A 175 4.48 -2.59 -27.60
C GLU A 175 3.76 -3.16 -28.82
N ARG A 176 2.47 -2.84 -28.97
CA ARG A 176 1.63 -3.33 -30.08
C ARG A 176 1.93 -2.65 -31.42
N GLU A 177 2.37 -1.39 -31.37
CA GLU A 177 2.75 -0.64 -32.56
C GLU A 177 4.17 -1.02 -33.02
N PRO A 178 4.52 -0.76 -34.28
CA PRO A 178 5.86 -1.06 -34.80
C PRO A 178 6.99 -0.28 -34.10
N SER A 179 6.67 0.86 -33.50
CA SER A 179 7.59 1.74 -32.76
C SER A 179 7.05 2.08 -31.38
N ILE A 180 7.96 2.33 -30.44
CA ILE A 180 7.64 2.90 -29.13
C ILE A 180 7.45 4.41 -29.24
N GLY A 181 6.97 5.07 -28.15
CA GLY A 181 6.75 6.50 -28.06
C GLY A 181 5.28 6.87 -27.80
N GLY A 182 4.34 6.04 -28.25
CA GLY A 182 2.91 6.22 -28.02
C GLY A 182 2.39 7.58 -28.49
N HIS A 183 1.43 8.16 -27.76
CA HIS A 183 0.84 9.45 -28.11
C HIS A 183 1.83 10.60 -28.04
N MET A 184 2.84 10.53 -27.17
CA MET A 184 3.83 11.61 -27.05
C MET A 184 4.66 11.79 -28.34
N ALA A 185 4.84 10.73 -29.13
CA ALA A 185 5.48 10.81 -30.44
C ALA A 185 4.64 11.55 -31.50
N GLN A 186 3.35 11.79 -31.22
CA GLN A 186 2.41 12.45 -32.11
C GLN A 186 2.19 13.94 -31.74
N PHE A 187 2.76 14.40 -30.61
CA PHE A 187 2.61 15.77 -30.15
C PHE A 187 3.75 16.64 -30.64
N ASP A 188 3.46 17.90 -30.96
CA ASP A 188 4.47 18.94 -31.18
C ASP A 188 5.07 19.38 -29.83
N LYS A 189 4.19 19.68 -28.86
CA LYS A 189 4.57 20.19 -27.54
C LYS A 189 3.82 19.50 -26.41
N THR A 190 4.44 19.49 -25.21
CA THR A 190 3.83 18.97 -23.99
C THR A 190 3.12 20.08 -23.21
N PHE A 191 1.97 19.78 -22.64
CA PHE A 191 1.27 20.66 -21.71
C PHE A 191 1.77 20.39 -20.26
N PRO A 192 1.86 21.38 -19.38
CA PRO A 192 1.59 22.82 -19.56
C PRO A 192 2.81 23.64 -19.96
N THR A 193 4.00 23.07 -19.97
CA THR A 193 5.30 23.78 -20.14
C THR A 193 5.58 24.16 -21.60
N LEU A 194 4.84 23.57 -22.55
CA LEU A 194 5.03 23.75 -23.99
C LEU A 194 6.45 23.37 -24.49
N ASP A 195 7.07 22.42 -23.82
CA ASP A 195 8.35 21.86 -24.24
C ASP A 195 8.19 21.01 -25.51
N CYS A 196 9.29 20.92 -26.26
CA CYS A 196 9.35 20.05 -27.44
C CYS A 196 9.18 18.57 -27.06
N SER A 197 8.10 17.98 -27.51
CA SER A 197 7.72 16.60 -27.20
C SER A 197 8.80 15.59 -27.66
N ALA A 198 9.25 15.72 -28.92
CA ALA A 198 10.28 14.84 -29.48
C ALA A 198 11.64 15.00 -28.76
N CYS A 199 11.96 16.21 -28.30
CA CYS A 199 13.22 16.48 -27.60
C CYS A 199 13.29 15.78 -26.22
N ILE A 200 12.16 15.60 -25.58
CA ILE A 200 12.05 14.86 -24.29
C ILE A 200 11.97 13.36 -24.55
N LEU A 201 11.15 12.95 -25.51
CA LEU A 201 10.84 11.54 -25.75
C LEU A 201 12.02 10.78 -26.38
N THR A 202 12.66 11.35 -27.41
CA THR A 202 13.68 10.64 -28.20
C THR A 202 14.84 10.11 -27.36
N PRO A 203 15.44 10.88 -26.44
CA PRO A 203 16.49 10.35 -25.56
C PRO A 203 16.03 9.15 -24.74
N ARG A 204 14.80 9.17 -24.24
CA ARG A 204 14.24 8.08 -23.45
C ARG A 204 13.96 6.83 -24.29
N MET A 205 13.51 6.99 -25.53
CA MET A 205 13.34 5.88 -26.47
C MET A 205 14.70 5.21 -26.79
N VAL A 206 15.74 5.99 -27.01
CA VAL A 206 17.10 5.48 -27.26
C VAL A 206 17.63 4.76 -26.03
N GLU A 207 17.47 5.35 -24.85
CA GLU A 207 17.92 4.77 -23.59
C GLU A 207 17.26 3.41 -23.33
N VAL A 208 15.93 3.31 -23.43
CA VAL A 208 15.21 2.04 -23.20
C VAL A 208 15.53 0.99 -24.28
N GLY A 209 15.71 1.43 -25.53
CA GLY A 209 16.03 0.52 -26.64
C GLY A 209 17.44 -0.06 -26.58
N SER A 210 18.38 0.62 -25.91
CA SER A 210 19.77 0.18 -25.76
C SER A 210 20.11 -0.35 -24.35
N HIS A 211 19.17 -0.29 -23.40
CA HIS A 211 19.44 -0.67 -22.02
C HIS A 211 19.68 -2.19 -21.87
N PRO A 212 20.78 -2.62 -21.24
CA PRO A 212 21.15 -4.04 -21.17
C PRO A 212 20.13 -4.91 -20.41
N ASN A 213 19.38 -4.34 -19.45
CA ASN A 213 18.37 -5.03 -18.69
C ASN A 213 16.96 -4.95 -19.31
N VAL A 214 16.79 -4.32 -20.49
CA VAL A 214 15.50 -4.21 -21.16
C VAL A 214 15.47 -5.07 -22.41
N LYS A 215 14.49 -5.96 -22.49
CA LYS A 215 14.16 -6.70 -23.72
C LYS A 215 12.89 -6.11 -24.31
N LEU A 216 13.03 -5.39 -25.42
CA LEU A 216 11.91 -4.76 -26.12
C LEU A 216 11.33 -5.67 -27.20
N PHE A 217 10.01 -5.89 -27.12
CA PHE A 217 9.20 -6.49 -28.17
C PHE A 217 8.25 -5.45 -28.74
N SER A 218 8.63 -4.82 -29.85
CA SER A 218 7.74 -3.95 -30.59
C SER A 218 7.00 -4.75 -31.68
N TYR A 219 5.83 -4.27 -32.07
CA TYR A 219 4.89 -4.95 -32.95
C TYR A 219 4.45 -6.32 -32.39
N ALA A 220 4.16 -6.31 -31.08
CA ALA A 220 3.85 -7.51 -30.31
C ALA A 220 2.70 -7.23 -29.31
N GLU A 221 1.95 -8.25 -29.00
CA GLU A 221 0.80 -8.17 -28.09
C GLU A 221 0.86 -9.27 -27.04
N VAL A 222 0.44 -8.95 -25.81
CA VAL A 222 0.21 -9.96 -24.78
C VAL A 222 -1.14 -10.62 -25.06
N THR A 223 -1.15 -11.93 -25.25
CA THR A 223 -2.35 -12.70 -25.61
C THR A 223 -2.90 -13.52 -24.46
N ASN A 224 -2.05 -13.91 -23.51
CA ASN A 224 -2.48 -14.66 -22.34
C ASN A 224 -1.59 -14.36 -21.14
N VAL A 225 -2.19 -14.33 -19.94
CA VAL A 225 -1.51 -14.25 -18.65
C VAL A 225 -2.10 -15.29 -17.72
N SER A 226 -1.25 -16.14 -17.14
CA SER A 226 -1.63 -17.16 -16.18
C SER A 226 -0.62 -17.20 -15.02
N GLY A 227 -0.87 -18.01 -13.99
CA GLY A 227 -0.02 -18.10 -12.83
C GLY A 227 -0.54 -17.29 -11.64
N TYR A 228 0.37 -16.83 -10.77
CA TYR A 228 0.04 -16.10 -9.54
C TYR A 228 1.09 -15.02 -9.26
N VAL A 229 0.82 -14.16 -8.29
CA VAL A 229 1.69 -13.03 -7.94
C VAL A 229 3.12 -13.49 -7.69
N GLY A 230 4.05 -12.90 -8.43
CA GLY A 230 5.47 -13.23 -8.41
C GLY A 230 5.88 -14.37 -9.37
N ASN A 231 4.94 -15.11 -9.99
CA ASN A 231 5.22 -16.22 -10.91
C ASN A 231 4.19 -16.28 -12.05
N PHE A 232 4.07 -15.17 -12.77
CA PHE A 232 3.21 -15.11 -13.96
C PHE A 232 3.88 -15.76 -15.17
N GLN A 233 3.09 -16.48 -15.93
CA GLN A 233 3.43 -16.97 -17.27
C GLN A 233 2.68 -16.13 -18.30
N VAL A 234 3.42 -15.45 -19.17
CA VAL A 234 2.87 -14.52 -20.14
C VAL A 234 3.18 -14.98 -21.55
N THR A 235 2.15 -15.06 -22.39
CA THR A 235 2.29 -15.37 -23.83
C THR A 235 2.30 -14.06 -24.61
N ILE A 236 3.38 -13.85 -25.36
CA ILE A 236 3.56 -12.68 -26.24
C ILE A 236 3.49 -13.16 -27.69
N LYS A 237 2.58 -12.59 -28.47
CA LYS A 237 2.46 -12.80 -29.91
C LYS A 237 3.17 -11.67 -30.64
N GLN A 238 4.30 -11.94 -31.25
CA GLN A 238 5.00 -10.99 -32.12
C GLN A 238 4.45 -11.10 -33.54
N LYS A 239 4.08 -9.97 -34.13
CA LYS A 239 3.59 -9.90 -35.51
C LYS A 239 4.75 -9.97 -36.49
N ALA A 240 4.53 -10.60 -37.65
CA ALA A 240 5.54 -10.67 -38.70
C ALA A 240 5.86 -9.26 -39.26
N ARG A 241 7.13 -9.01 -39.52
CA ARG A 241 7.59 -7.79 -40.17
C ARG A 241 8.01 -8.09 -41.60
N SER A 242 7.72 -7.14 -42.51
CA SER A 242 8.15 -7.22 -43.91
C SER A 242 9.62 -6.87 -44.11
N VAL A 243 10.23 -6.23 -43.12
CA VAL A 243 11.64 -5.77 -43.15
C VAL A 243 12.39 -6.44 -42.01
N ASN A 244 13.59 -6.95 -42.30
CA ASN A 244 14.51 -7.43 -41.28
C ASN A 244 15.12 -6.23 -40.52
N THR A 245 14.71 -6.04 -39.28
CA THR A 245 15.14 -4.91 -38.44
C THR A 245 16.63 -4.93 -38.09
N ASP A 246 17.27 -6.10 -38.08
CA ASP A 246 18.69 -6.24 -37.75
C ASP A 246 19.60 -5.82 -38.92
N LEU A 247 19.06 -5.82 -40.13
CA LEU A 247 19.76 -5.44 -41.33
C LEU A 247 19.32 -4.06 -41.90
N CYS A 248 18.20 -3.55 -41.42
CA CYS A 248 17.62 -2.31 -41.88
C CYS A 248 18.34 -1.09 -41.30
N THR A 249 18.86 -0.22 -42.20
CA THR A 249 19.50 1.07 -41.81
C THR A 249 18.52 2.22 -41.74
N GLY A 250 17.24 2.03 -42.08
CA GLY A 250 16.24 3.10 -42.11
C GLY A 250 16.49 4.14 -43.22
N CYS A 251 17.06 3.75 -44.32
CA CYS A 251 17.48 4.69 -45.40
C CYS A 251 16.33 5.25 -46.24
N GLY A 252 15.10 4.81 -46.05
CA GLY A 252 13.91 5.23 -46.83
C GLY A 252 13.59 4.36 -48.00
#